data_243588c8cc537b7c73ae60e165863550
#
_entry.id   243588c8cc537b7c73ae60e165863550
#
_cell.length_a   1.000
_cell.length_b   1.000
_cell.length_c   1.000
_cell.angle_alpha   90.00
_cell.angle_beta   90.00
_cell.angle_gamma   90.00
#
_symmetry.space_group_name_H-M   'P 1'
#
loop_
_entity.id
_entity.type
_entity.pdbx_description
1 polymer ?
#
loop_
_entity_poly.entity_id
_entity_poly.type
_entity_poly.pdbx_seq_one_letter_code
_entity_poly.pdbx_strand_id
1 'polypeptide(L)'
;EWNGKRTPVNADMVGVHRGIMELETLSDLTKKVPVSTRKAVALSDGTLIDWTLEGKPDDFKNEMLRRTLASFDRFEKTKIPVAGYISSSNSADVVNALRVGLCPEDPVPACESCPQRTYHPRCPALYGD
;
A
#
# COMPACT_ATOMS: atom_id res chain seq x y z
N GLU A 1 -8.42 26.83 5.20
CA GLU A 1 -8.22 27.05 6.65
C GLU A 1 -8.43 25.75 7.38
N TRP A 2 -7.42 25.34 8.15
CA TRP A 2 -7.48 24.14 8.96
C TRP A 2 -7.49 24.57 10.44
N ASN A 3 -8.55 24.22 11.18
CA ASN A 3 -8.75 24.62 12.59
C ASN A 3 -8.50 26.11 12.88
N GLY A 4 -8.88 27.01 11.97
CA GLY A 4 -8.69 28.45 12.12
C GLY A 4 -7.25 28.95 12.00
N LYS A 5 -6.28 28.04 11.76
CA LYS A 5 -4.89 28.39 11.47
C LYS A 5 -4.63 28.28 9.97
N ARG A 6 -4.01 29.29 9.38
CA ARG A 6 -3.52 29.24 8.01
C ARG A 6 -2.21 28.45 7.99
N THR A 7 -2.29 27.17 7.65
CA THR A 7 -1.11 26.35 7.39
C THR A 7 -0.80 26.45 5.90
N PRO A 8 0.44 26.71 5.48
CA PRO A 8 0.81 26.69 4.08
C PRO A 8 0.60 25.27 3.54
N VAL A 9 -0.23 25.15 2.50
CA VAL A 9 -0.50 23.88 1.84
C VAL A 9 0.63 23.66 0.83
N ASN A 10 1.37 22.59 1.01
CA ASN A 10 2.38 22.15 0.04
C ASN A 10 1.83 21.08 -0.91
N ALA A 11 2.56 20.80 -1.98
CA ALA A 11 2.16 19.82 -2.99
C ALA A 11 1.92 18.42 -2.42
N ASP A 12 2.71 18.02 -1.41
CA ASP A 12 2.56 16.71 -0.76
C ASP A 12 1.22 16.61 0.00
N MET A 13 0.83 17.67 0.70
CA MET A 13 -0.46 17.70 1.42
C MET A 13 -1.64 17.61 0.45
N VAL A 14 -1.49 18.22 -0.73
CA VAL A 14 -2.50 18.09 -1.81
C VAL A 14 -2.55 16.65 -2.32
N GLY A 15 -1.39 16.00 -2.50
CA GLY A 15 -1.30 14.61 -2.92
C GLY A 15 -2.01 13.67 -1.94
N VAL A 16 -1.72 13.80 -0.65
CA VAL A 16 -2.38 13.03 0.42
C VAL A 16 -3.90 13.25 0.39
N HIS A 17 -4.33 14.52 0.32
CA HIS A 17 -5.75 14.85 0.30
C HIS A 17 -6.47 14.24 -0.91
N ARG A 18 -5.83 14.27 -2.08
CA ARG A 18 -6.36 13.65 -3.31
C ARG A 18 -6.53 12.14 -3.13
N GLY A 19 -5.50 11.44 -2.65
CA GLY A 19 -5.55 9.99 -2.44
C GLY A 19 -6.68 9.58 -1.48
N ILE A 20 -6.88 10.36 -0.42
CA ILE A 20 -7.99 10.10 0.53
C ILE A 20 -9.35 10.36 -0.12
N MET A 21 -9.50 11.42 -0.92
CA MET A 21 -10.75 11.67 -1.65
C MET A 21 -11.06 10.55 -2.65
N GLU A 22 -10.05 10.00 -3.32
CA GLU A 22 -10.18 8.85 -4.19
C GLU A 22 -10.67 7.63 -3.41
N LEU A 23 -10.09 7.35 -2.24
CA LEU A 23 -10.47 6.23 -1.38
C LEU A 23 -11.91 6.41 -0.83
N GLU A 24 -12.28 7.61 -0.41
CA GLU A 24 -13.63 7.95 0.01
C GLU A 24 -14.64 7.71 -1.11
N THR A 25 -14.34 8.20 -2.30
CA THR A 25 -15.18 8.02 -3.48
C THR A 25 -15.33 6.53 -3.81
N LEU A 26 -14.24 5.79 -3.79
CA LEU A 26 -14.23 4.35 -4.04
C LEU A 26 -15.10 3.61 -3.01
N SER A 27 -14.97 3.96 -1.73
CA SER A 27 -15.77 3.36 -0.66
C SER A 27 -17.26 3.68 -0.80
N ASP A 28 -17.62 4.88 -1.27
CA ASP A 28 -19.00 5.25 -1.51
C ASP A 28 -19.60 4.54 -2.75
N LEU A 29 -18.77 4.26 -3.76
CA LEU A 29 -19.20 3.47 -4.92
C LEU A 29 -19.58 2.04 -4.55
N THR A 30 -18.95 1.45 -3.54
CA THR A 30 -19.29 0.09 -3.09
C THR A 30 -20.73 -0.04 -2.61
N LYS A 31 -21.36 1.03 -2.12
CA LYS A 31 -22.76 1.06 -1.71
C LYS A 31 -23.71 0.88 -2.89
N LYS A 32 -23.26 1.18 -4.12
CA LYS A 32 -24.05 1.06 -5.35
C LYS A 32 -23.94 -0.33 -5.98
N VAL A 33 -23.05 -1.17 -5.51
CA VAL A 33 -22.88 -2.53 -6.02
C VAL A 33 -24.03 -3.40 -5.52
N PRO A 34 -24.81 -4.04 -6.39
CA PRO A 34 -25.92 -4.90 -5.99
C PRO A 34 -25.42 -6.07 -5.13
N VAL A 35 -26.17 -6.41 -4.09
CA VAL A 35 -25.83 -7.51 -3.15
C VAL A 35 -25.69 -8.85 -3.88
N SER A 36 -26.40 -9.03 -5.00
CA SER A 36 -26.30 -10.20 -5.88
C SER A 36 -24.94 -10.31 -6.59
N THR A 37 -24.18 -9.23 -6.70
CA THR A 37 -22.89 -9.16 -7.41
C THR A 37 -21.72 -9.25 -6.44
N ARG A 38 -21.79 -10.14 -5.43
CA ARG A 38 -20.77 -10.26 -4.36
C ARG A 38 -19.37 -10.71 -4.80
N LYS A 39 -19.10 -10.79 -6.10
CA LYS A 39 -17.76 -11.04 -6.66
C LYS A 39 -17.08 -9.73 -7.11
N ALA A 40 -17.24 -8.67 -6.32
CA ALA A 40 -16.60 -7.39 -6.58
C ALA A 40 -15.41 -7.19 -5.65
N VAL A 41 -14.38 -6.54 -6.15
CA VAL A 41 -13.25 -6.01 -5.37
C VAL A 41 -13.08 -4.54 -5.72
N ALA A 42 -12.81 -3.72 -4.73
CA ALA A 42 -12.44 -2.33 -4.93
C ALA A 42 -10.92 -2.24 -5.11
N LEU A 43 -10.47 -1.63 -6.20
CA LEU A 43 -9.04 -1.42 -6.46
C LEU A 43 -8.71 0.06 -6.30
N SER A 44 -7.77 0.35 -5.42
CA SER A 44 -7.18 1.67 -5.25
C SER A 44 -5.86 1.73 -6.00
N ASP A 45 -5.61 2.79 -6.75
CA ASP A 45 -4.31 3.02 -7.36
C ASP A 45 -3.29 3.41 -6.29
N GLY A 46 -2.22 2.64 -6.17
CA GLY A 46 -1.19 2.82 -5.17
C GLY A 46 -1.38 2.01 -3.89
N THR A 47 -0.67 2.43 -2.86
CA THR A 47 -0.69 1.78 -1.54
C THR A 47 -1.91 2.17 -0.72
N LEU A 48 -2.45 1.24 0.09
CA LEU A 48 -3.52 1.53 1.04
C LEU A 48 -3.03 2.23 2.31
N ILE A 49 -1.72 2.22 2.55
CA ILE A 49 -1.08 2.90 3.68
C ILE A 49 -0.30 4.08 3.13
N ASP A 50 -0.70 5.28 3.51
CA ASP A 50 -0.01 6.49 3.08
C ASP A 50 1.11 6.86 4.08
N TRP A 51 2.31 6.39 3.77
CA TRP A 51 3.52 6.68 4.53
C TRP A 51 3.92 8.15 4.48
N THR A 52 3.40 8.92 3.51
CA THR A 52 3.72 10.35 3.38
C THR A 52 3.08 11.21 4.47
N LEU A 53 2.19 10.64 5.28
CA LEU A 53 1.65 11.27 6.48
C LEU A 53 2.69 11.40 7.59
N GLU A 54 3.75 10.61 7.55
CA GLU A 54 4.85 10.75 8.49
C GLU A 54 5.52 12.11 8.34
N GLY A 55 5.76 12.81 9.44
CA GLY A 55 6.35 14.15 9.44
C GLY A 55 5.39 15.30 9.09
N LYS A 56 4.11 15.03 8.83
CA LYS A 56 3.09 16.08 8.65
C LYS A 56 2.59 16.59 10.00
N PRO A 57 2.03 17.83 10.04
CA PRO A 57 1.42 18.35 11.26
C PRO A 57 0.37 17.41 11.86
N ASP A 58 0.36 17.25 13.17
CA ASP A 58 -0.49 16.25 13.84
C ASP A 58 -1.98 16.43 13.56
N ASP A 59 -2.48 17.67 13.55
CA ASP A 59 -3.87 17.95 13.24
C ASP A 59 -4.25 17.45 11.83
N PHE A 60 -3.38 17.71 10.85
CA PHE A 60 -3.57 17.23 9.48
C PHE A 60 -3.51 15.71 9.41
N LYS A 61 -2.48 15.11 9.99
CA LYS A 61 -2.30 13.66 10.03
C LYS A 61 -3.49 12.95 10.66
N ASN A 62 -3.94 13.41 11.83
CA ASN A 62 -5.05 12.80 12.55
C ASN A 62 -6.36 12.86 11.76
N GLU A 63 -6.63 13.97 11.09
CA GLU A 63 -7.83 14.08 10.25
C GLU A 63 -7.73 13.19 9.01
N MET A 64 -6.58 13.13 8.35
CA MET A 64 -6.39 12.26 7.20
C MET A 64 -6.54 10.79 7.58
N LEU A 65 -5.96 10.38 8.71
CA LEU A 65 -6.13 9.03 9.26
C LEU A 65 -7.59 8.73 9.60
N ARG A 66 -8.29 9.65 10.25
CA ARG A 66 -9.71 9.49 10.58
C ARG A 66 -10.56 9.24 9.32
N ARG A 67 -10.32 9.99 8.25
CA ARG A 67 -11.02 9.85 6.97
C ARG A 67 -10.69 8.51 6.28
N THR A 68 -9.43 8.12 6.31
CA THR A 68 -8.97 6.82 5.79
C THR A 68 -9.66 5.67 6.51
N LEU A 69 -9.64 5.67 7.84
CA LEU A 69 -10.28 4.63 8.66
C LEU A 69 -11.80 4.59 8.42
N ALA A 70 -12.46 5.75 8.33
CA ALA A 70 -13.88 5.81 7.99
C ALA A 70 -14.19 5.21 6.61
N SER A 71 -13.25 5.26 5.66
CA SER A 71 -13.40 4.62 4.36
C SER A 71 -13.26 3.09 4.47
N PHE A 72 -12.31 2.59 5.27
CA PHE A 72 -12.19 1.16 5.54
C PHE A 72 -13.42 0.59 6.28
N ASP A 73 -13.98 1.32 7.23
CA ASP A 73 -15.25 0.93 7.87
C ASP A 73 -16.39 0.79 6.87
N ARG A 74 -16.43 1.62 5.82
CA ARG A 74 -17.44 1.50 4.75
C ARG A 74 -17.22 0.24 3.91
N PHE A 75 -15.98 -0.08 3.54
CA PHE A 75 -15.65 -1.33 2.83
C PHE A 75 -16.04 -2.54 3.66
N GLU A 76 -15.75 -2.54 4.96
CA GLU A 76 -16.15 -3.61 5.87
C GLU A 76 -17.68 -3.78 5.92
N LYS A 77 -18.45 -2.68 6.04
CA LYS A 77 -19.91 -2.70 6.07
C LYS A 77 -20.50 -3.23 4.77
N THR A 78 -19.92 -2.91 3.62
CA THR A 78 -20.40 -3.38 2.31
C THR A 78 -19.93 -4.79 1.98
N LYS A 79 -18.98 -5.34 2.76
CA LYS A 79 -18.35 -6.65 2.52
C LYS A 79 -17.67 -6.76 1.15
N ILE A 80 -17.27 -5.64 0.59
CA ILE A 80 -16.46 -5.59 -0.63
C ILE A 80 -15.01 -5.37 -0.22
N PRO A 81 -14.10 -6.33 -0.49
CA PRO A 81 -12.70 -6.17 -0.15
C PRO A 81 -12.08 -5.02 -0.96
N VAL A 82 -11.16 -4.30 -0.33
CA VAL A 82 -10.33 -3.30 -0.99
C VAL A 82 -8.89 -3.81 -1.12
N ALA A 83 -8.28 -3.56 -2.26
CA ALA A 83 -6.88 -3.86 -2.51
C ALA A 83 -6.17 -2.67 -3.14
N GLY A 84 -4.91 -2.45 -2.75
CA GLY A 84 -4.04 -1.50 -3.42
C GLY A 84 -3.37 -2.14 -4.64
N TYR A 85 -3.29 -1.42 -5.73
CA TYR A 85 -2.56 -1.84 -6.93
C TYR A 85 -1.32 -0.98 -7.11
N ILE A 86 -0.16 -1.60 -7.08
CA ILE A 86 1.13 -0.93 -7.29
C ILE A 86 1.71 -1.42 -8.61
N SER A 87 1.61 -0.58 -9.64
CA SER A 87 2.05 -0.91 -11.02
C SER A 87 3.57 -1.04 -11.14
N SER A 88 4.31 -0.30 -10.32
CA SER A 88 5.77 -0.35 -10.31
C SER A 88 6.25 -0.07 -8.89
N SER A 89 6.78 -1.10 -8.23
CA SER A 89 7.35 -0.96 -6.89
C SER A 89 8.85 -0.79 -6.98
N ASN A 90 9.36 0.27 -6.36
CA ASN A 90 10.80 0.44 -6.14
C ASN A 90 11.27 -0.28 -4.87
N SER A 91 10.35 -0.82 -4.05
CA SER A 91 10.68 -1.59 -2.87
C SER A 91 11.07 -3.02 -3.26
N ALA A 92 12.21 -3.45 -2.76
CA ALA A 92 12.69 -4.82 -2.87
C ALA A 92 12.30 -5.68 -1.64
N ASP A 93 11.50 -5.16 -0.71
CA ASP A 93 11.25 -5.80 0.59
C ASP A 93 10.57 -7.16 0.45
N VAL A 94 9.56 -7.27 -0.42
CA VAL A 94 8.86 -8.55 -0.68
C VAL A 94 9.82 -9.56 -1.31
N VAL A 95 10.61 -9.13 -2.30
CA VAL A 95 11.60 -9.98 -2.96
C VAL A 95 12.70 -10.41 -1.97
N ASN A 96 13.15 -9.50 -1.11
CA ASN A 96 14.12 -9.81 -0.06
C ASN A 96 13.55 -10.78 0.98
N ALA A 97 12.31 -10.61 1.40
CA ALA A 97 11.65 -11.51 2.34
C ALA A 97 11.48 -12.91 1.72
N LEU A 98 11.07 -13.00 0.46
CA LEU A 98 10.99 -14.27 -0.27
C LEU A 98 12.38 -14.91 -0.40
N ARG A 99 13.40 -14.13 -0.72
CA ARG A 99 14.78 -14.62 -0.81
C ARG A 99 15.25 -15.25 0.51
N VAL A 100 14.98 -14.58 1.64
CA VAL A 100 15.34 -15.11 2.96
C VAL A 100 14.55 -16.38 3.26
N GLY A 101 13.26 -16.39 2.97
CA GLY A 101 12.37 -17.53 3.26
C GLY A 101 12.60 -18.75 2.38
N LEU A 102 13.09 -18.58 1.15
CA LEU A 102 13.33 -19.64 0.18
C LEU A 102 14.80 -20.02 0.04
N CYS A 103 15.71 -19.24 0.64
CA CYS A 103 17.14 -19.51 0.56
C CYS A 103 17.48 -20.80 1.32
N PRO A 104 18.14 -21.79 0.70
CA PRO A 104 18.54 -23.02 1.37
C PRO A 104 19.74 -22.84 2.31
N GLU A 105 20.42 -21.71 2.23
CA GLU A 105 21.60 -21.42 3.05
C GLU A 105 21.20 -20.85 4.41
N ASP A 106 21.74 -21.37 5.49
CA ASP A 106 21.53 -20.87 6.85
C ASP A 106 22.90 -20.73 7.58
N PRO A 107 23.32 -19.52 7.95
CA PRO A 107 22.64 -18.23 7.75
C PRO A 107 22.63 -17.78 6.27
N VAL A 108 21.58 -17.05 5.89
CA VAL A 108 21.43 -16.51 4.53
C VAL A 108 22.64 -15.63 4.19
N PRO A 109 23.48 -16.00 3.21
CA PRO A 109 24.66 -15.24 2.87
C PRO A 109 24.30 -13.96 2.11
N ALA A 110 25.21 -13.00 2.07
CA ALA A 110 25.11 -11.92 1.10
C ALA A 110 25.10 -12.53 -0.32
N CYS A 111 24.14 -12.15 -1.16
CA CYS A 111 24.02 -12.73 -2.51
C CYS A 111 25.29 -12.56 -3.36
N GLU A 112 26.12 -11.56 -3.05
CA GLU A 112 27.41 -11.33 -3.72
C GLU A 112 28.42 -12.45 -3.49
N SER A 113 28.39 -13.05 -2.29
CA SER A 113 29.27 -14.16 -1.90
C SER A 113 28.58 -15.53 -1.91
N CYS A 114 27.34 -15.61 -2.42
CA CYS A 114 26.55 -16.84 -2.43
C CYS A 114 27.18 -17.88 -3.35
N PRO A 115 27.42 -19.12 -2.88
CA PRO A 115 27.97 -20.21 -3.72
C PRO A 115 27.09 -20.53 -4.94
N GLN A 116 25.76 -20.36 -4.79
CA GLN A 116 24.78 -20.61 -5.85
C GLN A 116 24.90 -19.63 -7.03
N ARG A 117 25.45 -18.43 -6.79
CA ARG A 117 25.64 -17.41 -7.84
C ARG A 117 26.66 -17.81 -8.90
N THR A 118 27.58 -18.70 -8.56
CA THR A 118 28.62 -19.15 -9.49
C THR A 118 28.02 -19.96 -10.64
N TYR A 119 26.92 -20.63 -10.40
CA TYR A 119 26.26 -21.52 -11.38
C TYR A 119 25.04 -20.87 -12.05
N HIS A 120 24.38 -19.93 -11.37
CA HIS A 120 23.22 -19.23 -11.90
C HIS A 120 23.32 -17.73 -11.60
N PRO A 121 23.28 -16.85 -12.62
CA PRO A 121 23.27 -15.40 -12.43
C PRO A 121 22.00 -14.91 -11.69
N ARG A 122 20.99 -15.77 -11.57
CA ARG A 122 19.76 -15.56 -10.82
C ARG A 122 19.65 -16.63 -9.73
N CYS A 123 19.17 -16.23 -8.55
CA CYS A 123 18.96 -17.17 -7.45
C CYS A 123 17.90 -18.22 -7.84
N PRO A 124 18.22 -19.53 -7.89
CA PRO A 124 17.26 -20.56 -8.29
C PRO A 124 16.03 -20.61 -7.37
N ALA A 125 16.21 -20.28 -6.08
CA ALA A 125 15.12 -20.23 -5.11
C ALA A 125 14.06 -19.17 -5.43
N LEU A 126 14.42 -18.12 -6.20
CA LEU A 126 13.51 -17.02 -6.54
C LEU A 126 12.99 -17.10 -7.98
N TYR A 127 13.76 -17.66 -8.88
CA TYR A 127 13.45 -17.59 -10.31
C TYR A 127 13.09 -18.95 -10.92
N GLY A 128 13.35 -20.06 -10.20
CA GLY A 128 13.15 -21.40 -10.72
C GLY A 128 14.04 -21.71 -11.92
N ASP A 129 14.08 -22.95 -12.37
CA ASP A 129 14.65 -23.35 -13.66
C ASP A 129 13.72 -22.96 -14.81
#